data_d109131d8c4bd3cd533e68baee70e73a
#
_entry.id   d109131d8c4bd3cd533e68baee70e73a
#
_cell.length_a   1.000
_cell.length_b   1.000
_cell.length_c   1.000
_cell.angle_alpha   90.00
_cell.angle_beta   90.00
_cell.angle_gamma   90.00
#
_symmetry.space_group_name_H-M   'P 1'
#
loop_
_entity.id
_entity.type
_entity.pdbx_description
1 polymer ?
#
loop_
_entity_poly.entity_id
_entity_poly.type
_entity_poly.pdbx_seq_one_letter_code
_entity_poly.pdbx_strand_id
1 'polypeptide(L)'
;MWLLIRIVLAVIGFAVRQWRRRSPPAVHGHHLGEAYYLREHRDKKKVTAVTIGMAAPSPTWVRMHAESKLDRFFKRIGAANELQTGDVDFDDRVYLTCDHPAVTELVAASPDLRGAVLAALDAGATAVRYDGQTVWLDKLAGTAPTDAQLDALLRVQRASAPIEHTPRRWFADPFLWKALLIEGVVWAMLGYAIGAFAEVVIHREDVHVHPGQVIATGLVVATGALLALVGATWLVLRGSSRGHRVLIESAVVLALGLPVTSIQVVGDTNRALDDGAAVTATAMIDHCEVREHRGKRGSKSYSYHLWLDGRPAPDRFSLPAQIEVVRELCHAADAARLIELTIKPGRWGLPWYQRLAANGVTWEAPT
;
A
#
# COMPACT_ATOMS: atom_id res chain seq x y z
N MET A 1 15.76 2.42 13.11
CA MET A 1 16.99 2.46 12.30
C MET A 1 17.10 1.32 11.30
N TRP A 2 17.04 0.05 11.69
CA TRP A 2 17.14 -1.11 10.76
C TRP A 2 16.06 -1.18 9.67
N LEU A 3 14.82 -0.79 9.97
CA LEU A 3 13.72 -0.78 9.00
C LEU A 3 13.95 0.27 7.90
N LEU A 4 14.40 1.45 8.28
CA LEU A 4 14.75 2.54 7.33
C LEU A 4 15.87 2.11 6.37
N ILE A 5 16.88 1.42 6.88
CA ILE A 5 17.98 0.86 6.06
C ILE A 5 17.43 -0.16 5.05
N ARG A 6 16.52 -1.04 5.45
CA ARG A 6 15.88 -2.02 4.55
C ARG A 6 15.03 -1.37 3.46
N ILE A 7 14.27 -0.32 3.81
CA ILE A 7 13.47 0.44 2.84
C ILE A 7 14.39 1.14 1.84
N VAL A 8 15.43 1.82 2.31
CA VAL A 8 16.42 2.48 1.44
C VAL A 8 17.10 1.46 0.52
N LEU A 9 17.52 0.30 1.04
CA LEU A 9 18.12 -0.77 0.23
C LEU A 9 17.12 -1.36 -0.79
N ALA A 10 15.82 -1.47 -0.44
CA ALA A 10 14.80 -1.92 -1.36
C ALA A 10 14.58 -0.89 -2.50
N VAL A 11 14.54 0.41 -2.16
CA VAL A 11 14.42 1.51 -3.14
C VAL A 11 15.65 1.56 -4.05
N ILE A 12 16.86 1.48 -3.48
CA ILE A 12 18.10 1.41 -4.26
C ILE A 12 18.13 0.17 -5.15
N GLY A 13 17.75 -0.99 -4.61
CA GLY A 13 17.67 -2.24 -5.37
C GLY A 13 16.62 -2.19 -6.49
N PHE A 14 15.52 -1.48 -6.29
CA PHE A 14 14.52 -1.20 -7.31
C PHE A 14 15.08 -0.24 -8.37
N ALA A 15 15.70 0.87 -7.98
CA ALA A 15 16.31 1.84 -8.87
C ALA A 15 17.42 1.21 -9.74
N VAL A 16 18.29 0.38 -9.14
CA VAL A 16 19.35 -0.37 -9.85
C VAL A 16 18.75 -1.38 -10.84
N ARG A 17 17.67 -2.10 -10.45
CA ARG A 17 16.94 -3.00 -11.36
C ARG A 17 16.31 -2.24 -12.52
N GLN A 18 15.73 -1.06 -12.28
CA GLN A 18 15.19 -0.20 -13.33
C GLN A 18 16.30 0.33 -14.25
N TRP A 19 17.45 0.72 -13.69
CA TRP A 19 18.60 1.18 -14.47
C TRP A 19 19.18 0.06 -15.34
N ARG A 20 19.38 -1.15 -14.81
CA ARG A 20 19.82 -2.32 -15.60
C ARG A 20 18.85 -2.72 -16.71
N ARG A 21 17.55 -2.45 -16.54
CA ARG A 21 16.55 -2.67 -17.60
C ARG A 21 16.66 -1.68 -18.76
N ARG A 22 17.37 -0.56 -18.59
CA ARG A 22 17.59 0.48 -19.60
C ARG A 22 18.78 0.21 -20.53
N SER A 23 19.67 -0.68 -20.16
CA SER A 23 20.74 -1.10 -21.07
C SER A 23 20.12 -1.91 -22.21
N PRO A 24 20.40 -1.59 -23.48
CA PRO A 24 19.93 -2.38 -24.58
C PRO A 24 20.42 -3.82 -24.37
N PRO A 25 19.55 -4.83 -24.46
CA PRO A 25 19.96 -6.22 -24.34
C PRO A 25 20.88 -6.57 -25.52
N ALA A 26 21.71 -7.60 -25.35
CA ALA A 26 22.48 -8.13 -26.44
C ALA A 26 21.56 -8.64 -27.58
N VAL A 27 21.97 -8.41 -28.81
CA VAL A 27 21.29 -8.96 -30.00
C VAL A 27 21.29 -10.48 -29.89
N HIS A 28 20.11 -11.09 -29.99
CA HIS A 28 19.96 -12.54 -29.92
C HIS A 28 20.02 -13.19 -31.31
N GLY A 29 19.45 -12.53 -32.32
CA GLY A 29 19.42 -13.00 -33.69
C GLY A 29 18.88 -11.93 -34.63
N HIS A 30 18.65 -12.35 -35.89
CA HIS A 30 18.08 -11.51 -36.93
C HIS A 30 16.87 -12.21 -37.55
N HIS A 31 15.83 -11.43 -37.87
CA HIS A 31 14.64 -11.89 -38.57
C HIS A 31 14.33 -10.89 -39.70
N LEU A 32 14.29 -11.39 -40.93
CA LEU A 32 14.06 -10.58 -42.13
C LEU A 32 14.96 -9.31 -42.21
N GLY A 33 16.24 -9.44 -41.77
CA GLY A 33 17.21 -8.35 -41.77
C GLY A 33 17.23 -7.47 -40.50
N GLU A 34 16.22 -7.56 -39.66
CA GLU A 34 16.14 -6.78 -38.43
C GLU A 34 16.68 -7.58 -37.22
N ALA A 35 17.49 -6.90 -36.40
CA ALA A 35 18.01 -7.49 -35.17
C ALA A 35 16.91 -7.58 -34.09
N TYR A 36 16.80 -8.75 -33.44
CA TYR A 36 15.90 -8.92 -32.32
C TYR A 36 16.64 -9.27 -31.03
N TYR A 37 16.00 -8.91 -29.92
CA TYR A 37 16.45 -9.15 -28.55
C TYR A 37 15.57 -10.22 -27.91
N LEU A 38 16.15 -11.01 -26.98
CA LEU A 38 15.44 -12.04 -26.22
C LEU A 38 15.66 -11.87 -24.73
N ARG A 39 14.60 -12.01 -23.95
CA ARG A 39 14.66 -12.13 -22.49
C ARG A 39 13.91 -13.39 -22.07
N GLU A 40 14.57 -14.28 -21.36
CA GLU A 40 13.97 -15.50 -20.82
C GLU A 40 13.30 -15.24 -19.46
N HIS A 41 12.12 -15.80 -19.27
CA HIS A 41 11.47 -15.89 -17.97
C HIS A 41 11.64 -17.31 -17.44
N ARG A 42 12.29 -17.46 -16.30
CA ARG A 42 12.61 -18.75 -15.70
C ARG A 42 11.84 -18.93 -14.39
N ASP A 43 11.24 -20.11 -14.23
CA ASP A 43 10.74 -20.61 -12.96
C ASP A 43 11.58 -21.82 -12.55
N LYS A 44 12.20 -21.76 -11.33
CA LYS A 44 13.06 -22.84 -10.78
C LYS A 44 14.05 -23.42 -11.79
N LYS A 45 14.78 -22.55 -12.55
CA LYS A 45 15.76 -22.90 -13.60
C LYS A 45 15.18 -23.35 -14.95
N LYS A 46 13.85 -23.54 -15.10
CA LYS A 46 13.20 -23.88 -16.37
C LYS A 46 12.70 -22.60 -17.04
N VAL A 47 12.99 -22.42 -18.33
CA VAL A 47 12.40 -21.35 -19.14
C VAL A 47 10.93 -21.66 -19.35
N THR A 48 10.05 -20.74 -18.94
CA THR A 48 8.58 -20.90 -19.03
C THR A 48 7.97 -19.97 -20.06
N ALA A 49 8.62 -18.85 -20.33
CA ALA A 49 8.19 -17.87 -21.31
C ALA A 49 9.38 -17.05 -21.81
N VAL A 50 9.21 -16.43 -22.96
CA VAL A 50 10.19 -15.48 -23.51
C VAL A 50 9.54 -14.13 -23.80
N THR A 51 10.32 -13.08 -23.74
CA THR A 51 9.95 -11.73 -24.21
C THR A 51 10.89 -11.39 -25.35
N ILE A 52 10.35 -11.01 -26.49
CA ILE A 52 11.13 -10.61 -27.66
C ILE A 52 10.98 -9.13 -27.94
N GLY A 53 12.02 -8.49 -28.48
CA GLY A 53 12.00 -7.07 -28.76
C GLY A 53 12.79 -6.70 -30.00
N MET A 54 12.41 -5.59 -30.62
CA MET A 54 13.13 -4.95 -31.73
C MET A 54 13.32 -3.46 -31.46
N ALA A 55 14.36 -2.86 -32.04
CA ALA A 55 14.58 -1.43 -31.93
C ALA A 55 13.39 -0.65 -32.51
N ALA A 56 12.72 0.12 -31.68
CA ALA A 56 11.61 0.99 -32.07
C ALA A 56 11.51 2.12 -31.02
N PRO A 57 12.08 3.26 -31.34
CA PRO A 57 12.10 4.40 -30.43
C PRO A 57 10.67 4.93 -30.20
N SER A 58 10.41 5.33 -28.95
CA SER A 58 9.12 5.91 -28.54
C SER A 58 9.36 7.06 -27.57
N PRO A 59 8.57 8.15 -27.64
CA PRO A 59 8.73 9.31 -26.77
C PRO A 59 8.39 8.99 -25.32
N THR A 60 7.66 7.90 -25.07
CA THR A 60 7.21 7.53 -23.73
C THR A 60 7.12 6.02 -23.56
N TRP A 61 6.93 5.60 -22.32
CA TRP A 61 6.57 4.24 -22.02
C TRP A 61 5.10 3.99 -22.40
N VAL A 62 4.86 2.94 -23.17
CA VAL A 62 3.54 2.55 -23.67
C VAL A 62 3.33 1.07 -23.36
N ARG A 63 2.12 0.70 -23.00
CA ARG A 63 1.73 -0.70 -22.90
C ARG A 63 0.31 -0.89 -23.43
N MET A 64 0.19 -1.83 -24.35
CA MET A 64 -1.07 -2.31 -24.91
C MET A 64 -1.21 -3.77 -24.54
N HIS A 65 -2.29 -4.13 -23.86
CA HIS A 65 -2.50 -5.51 -23.40
C HIS A 65 -3.99 -5.89 -23.50
N ALA A 66 -4.26 -7.18 -23.46
CA ALA A 66 -5.64 -7.65 -23.49
C ALA A 66 -6.41 -7.06 -22.29
N GLU A 67 -7.58 -6.49 -22.58
CA GLU A 67 -8.41 -5.82 -21.57
C GLU A 67 -8.89 -6.82 -20.51
N SER A 68 -8.55 -6.58 -19.25
CA SER A 68 -8.95 -7.41 -18.14
C SER A 68 -10.34 -7.03 -17.59
N LYS A 69 -10.96 -7.91 -16.80
CA LYS A 69 -12.21 -7.58 -16.07
C LYS A 69 -12.04 -6.37 -15.15
N LEU A 70 -10.84 -6.21 -14.61
CA LEU A 70 -10.51 -5.09 -13.71
C LEU A 70 -10.40 -3.77 -14.48
N ASP A 71 -9.76 -3.77 -15.66
CA ASP A 71 -9.68 -2.59 -16.52
C ASP A 71 -11.08 -2.12 -16.90
N ARG A 72 -11.96 -3.03 -17.32
CA ARG A 72 -13.38 -2.74 -17.63
C ARG A 72 -14.15 -2.17 -16.45
N PHE A 73 -13.91 -2.69 -15.24
CA PHE A 73 -14.53 -2.14 -14.04
C PHE A 73 -14.10 -0.70 -13.80
N PHE A 74 -12.79 -0.40 -13.87
CA PHE A 74 -12.28 0.96 -13.65
C PHE A 74 -12.69 1.95 -14.75
N LYS A 75 -12.81 1.49 -16.00
CA LYS A 75 -13.42 2.30 -17.07
C LYS A 75 -14.86 2.67 -16.73
N ARG A 76 -15.68 1.69 -16.30
CA ARG A 76 -17.10 1.90 -15.96
C ARG A 76 -17.31 2.92 -14.84
N ILE A 77 -16.47 2.92 -13.83
CA ILE A 77 -16.57 3.89 -12.71
C ILE A 77 -15.82 5.20 -12.96
N GLY A 78 -15.26 5.39 -14.16
CA GLY A 78 -14.54 6.63 -14.53
C GLY A 78 -13.20 6.81 -13.81
N ALA A 79 -12.65 5.76 -13.19
CA ALA A 79 -11.34 5.79 -12.52
C ALA A 79 -10.18 5.56 -13.49
N ALA A 80 -10.44 5.09 -14.70
CA ALA A 80 -9.49 4.99 -15.79
C ALA A 80 -10.10 5.61 -17.04
N ASN A 81 -9.33 6.48 -17.71
CA ASN A 81 -9.72 7.04 -19.00
C ASN A 81 -8.81 6.40 -20.06
N GLU A 82 -9.43 5.70 -20.98
CA GLU A 82 -8.74 5.07 -22.09
C GLU A 82 -9.09 5.75 -23.40
N LEU A 83 -8.12 5.79 -24.31
CA LEU A 83 -8.35 6.25 -25.66
C LEU A 83 -9.38 5.33 -26.34
N GLN A 84 -10.42 5.93 -26.91
CA GLN A 84 -11.32 5.25 -27.82
C GLN A 84 -10.88 5.59 -29.25
N THR A 85 -10.51 4.58 -30.03
CA THR A 85 -10.01 4.75 -31.40
C THR A 85 -11.14 4.79 -32.44
N GLY A 86 -12.33 4.35 -32.05
CA GLY A 86 -13.48 4.13 -32.93
C GLY A 86 -13.42 2.79 -33.67
N ASP A 87 -12.39 2.00 -33.44
CA ASP A 87 -12.27 0.63 -33.92
C ASP A 87 -12.77 -0.32 -32.84
N VAL A 88 -13.99 -0.84 -33.00
CA VAL A 88 -14.70 -1.61 -31.98
C VAL A 88 -13.91 -2.87 -31.55
N ASP A 89 -13.30 -3.58 -32.51
CA ASP A 89 -12.54 -4.79 -32.17
C ASP A 89 -11.29 -4.47 -31.36
N PHE A 90 -10.61 -3.38 -31.68
CA PHE A 90 -9.45 -2.91 -30.91
C PHE A 90 -9.87 -2.38 -29.52
N ASP A 91 -10.87 -1.53 -29.45
CA ASP A 91 -11.33 -0.87 -28.22
C ASP A 91 -11.93 -1.85 -27.20
N ASP A 92 -12.49 -2.99 -27.66
CA ASP A 92 -13.03 -4.06 -26.80
C ASP A 92 -11.97 -5.05 -26.30
N ARG A 93 -10.86 -5.19 -27.03
CA ARG A 93 -9.85 -6.23 -26.78
C ARG A 93 -8.56 -5.69 -26.14
N VAL A 94 -8.23 -4.43 -26.39
CA VAL A 94 -6.92 -3.85 -26.05
C VAL A 94 -7.08 -2.70 -25.08
N TYR A 95 -6.40 -2.79 -23.94
CA TYR A 95 -6.26 -1.68 -23.01
C TYR A 95 -4.95 -0.94 -23.28
N LEU A 96 -5.04 0.35 -23.67
CA LEU A 96 -3.88 1.22 -23.91
C LEU A 96 -3.48 1.97 -22.63
N THR A 97 -2.33 1.64 -22.10
CA THR A 97 -1.72 2.36 -20.97
C THR A 97 -0.73 3.40 -21.50
N CYS A 98 -1.23 4.57 -21.87
CA CYS A 98 -0.42 5.70 -22.32
C CYS A 98 -1.25 7.00 -22.24
N ASP A 99 -0.62 8.08 -21.74
CA ASP A 99 -1.25 9.40 -21.67
C ASP A 99 -0.49 10.42 -22.57
N HIS A 100 0.41 9.96 -23.46
CA HIS A 100 1.18 10.83 -24.33
C HIS A 100 0.43 11.11 -25.63
N PRO A 101 0.11 12.39 -25.98
CA PRO A 101 -0.74 12.74 -27.12
C PRO A 101 -0.27 12.14 -28.44
N ALA A 102 1.02 12.27 -28.77
CA ALA A 102 1.54 11.77 -30.05
C ALA A 102 1.36 10.25 -30.23
N VAL A 103 1.40 9.47 -29.14
CA VAL A 103 1.17 8.02 -29.19
C VAL A 103 -0.33 7.72 -29.32
N THR A 104 -1.16 8.40 -28.54
CA THR A 104 -2.62 8.21 -28.60
C THR A 104 -3.18 8.60 -29.95
N GLU A 105 -2.71 9.70 -30.53
CA GLU A 105 -3.06 10.15 -31.89
C GLU A 105 -2.63 9.14 -32.95
N LEU A 106 -1.40 8.59 -32.86
CA LEU A 106 -0.95 7.57 -33.79
C LEU A 106 -1.79 6.31 -33.71
N VAL A 107 -2.08 5.81 -32.51
CA VAL A 107 -2.90 4.59 -32.33
C VAL A 107 -4.30 4.83 -32.87
N ALA A 108 -4.89 6.03 -32.66
CA ALA A 108 -6.20 6.39 -33.22
C ALA A 108 -6.18 6.47 -34.75
N ALA A 109 -5.12 7.07 -35.32
CA ALA A 109 -5.04 7.32 -36.76
C ALA A 109 -4.57 6.11 -37.60
N SER A 110 -3.86 5.12 -37.00
CA SER A 110 -3.22 4.02 -37.72
C SER A 110 -3.95 2.69 -37.58
N PRO A 111 -4.78 2.26 -38.55
CA PRO A 111 -5.37 0.93 -38.57
C PRO A 111 -4.29 -0.19 -38.62
N ASP A 112 -3.18 0.08 -39.31
CA ASP A 112 -2.07 -0.89 -39.44
C ASP A 112 -1.43 -1.19 -38.08
N LEU A 113 -1.25 -0.15 -37.23
CA LEU A 113 -0.71 -0.35 -35.88
C LEU A 113 -1.71 -1.14 -35.01
N ARG A 114 -3.00 -0.80 -35.07
CA ARG A 114 -4.03 -1.54 -34.31
C ARG A 114 -4.10 -3.00 -34.74
N GLY A 115 -4.13 -3.27 -36.05
CA GLY A 115 -4.10 -4.63 -36.59
C GLY A 115 -2.84 -5.42 -36.22
N ALA A 116 -1.66 -4.74 -36.22
CA ALA A 116 -0.40 -5.36 -35.80
C ALA A 116 -0.39 -5.71 -34.30
N VAL A 117 -0.96 -4.85 -33.45
CA VAL A 117 -1.09 -5.12 -32.01
C VAL A 117 -2.04 -6.28 -31.75
N LEU A 118 -3.21 -6.33 -32.41
CA LEU A 118 -4.14 -7.45 -32.31
C LEU A 118 -3.48 -8.76 -32.75
N ALA A 119 -2.77 -8.76 -33.88
CA ALA A 119 -2.04 -9.93 -34.36
C ALA A 119 -0.96 -10.40 -33.37
N ALA A 120 -0.28 -9.47 -32.69
CA ALA A 120 0.70 -9.81 -31.65
C ALA A 120 0.06 -10.46 -30.42
N LEU A 121 -1.12 -9.99 -29.99
CA LEU A 121 -1.87 -10.61 -28.89
C LEU A 121 -2.42 -11.99 -29.30
N ASP A 122 -2.90 -12.14 -30.54
CA ASP A 122 -3.36 -13.41 -31.09
C ASP A 122 -2.22 -14.43 -31.27
N ALA A 123 -0.98 -13.97 -31.51
CA ALA A 123 0.24 -14.79 -31.49
C ALA A 123 0.69 -15.20 -30.07
N GLY A 124 -0.09 -14.85 -29.05
CA GLY A 124 0.11 -15.26 -27.66
C GLY A 124 0.91 -14.29 -26.78
N ALA A 125 1.19 -13.07 -27.26
CA ALA A 125 1.79 -12.06 -26.41
C ALA A 125 0.79 -11.60 -25.32
N THR A 126 1.27 -11.42 -24.08
CA THR A 126 0.42 -10.87 -23.02
C THR A 126 0.31 -9.35 -23.10
N ALA A 127 1.27 -8.70 -23.76
CA ALA A 127 1.27 -7.27 -24.03
C ALA A 127 2.26 -6.90 -25.13
N VAL A 128 1.97 -5.81 -25.83
CA VAL A 128 2.92 -5.02 -26.62
C VAL A 128 3.39 -3.84 -25.78
N ARG A 129 4.69 -3.67 -25.61
CA ARG A 129 5.26 -2.65 -24.72
C ARG A 129 6.41 -1.91 -25.38
N TYR A 130 6.40 -0.59 -25.24
CA TYR A 130 7.52 0.28 -25.60
C TYR A 130 8.22 0.77 -24.32
N ASP A 131 9.55 0.75 -24.30
CA ASP A 131 10.34 1.23 -23.15
C ASP A 131 11.19 2.48 -23.45
N GLY A 132 10.92 3.13 -24.57
CA GLY A 132 11.57 4.33 -25.06
C GLY A 132 12.56 4.08 -26.21
N GLN A 133 13.09 2.88 -26.36
CA GLN A 133 14.03 2.52 -27.46
C GLN A 133 13.68 1.22 -28.16
N THR A 134 12.84 0.41 -27.54
CA THR A 134 12.56 -0.95 -28.00
C THR A 134 11.08 -1.23 -27.85
N VAL A 135 10.47 -1.85 -28.85
CA VAL A 135 9.17 -2.48 -28.75
C VAL A 135 9.36 -3.95 -28.35
N TRP A 136 8.51 -4.40 -27.43
CA TRP A 136 8.56 -5.74 -26.86
C TRP A 136 7.22 -6.45 -26.99
N LEU A 137 7.25 -7.76 -27.30
CA LEU A 137 6.15 -8.67 -27.05
C LEU A 137 6.43 -9.43 -25.74
N ASP A 138 5.62 -9.17 -24.72
CA ASP A 138 5.85 -9.69 -23.39
C ASP A 138 5.28 -11.10 -23.21
N LYS A 139 6.07 -11.97 -22.54
CA LYS A 139 5.67 -13.27 -22.01
C LYS A 139 5.01 -14.22 -23.01
N LEU A 140 5.60 -14.39 -24.16
CA LEU A 140 5.25 -15.45 -25.10
C LEU A 140 5.52 -16.83 -24.49
N ALA A 141 4.57 -17.77 -24.60
CA ALA A 141 4.76 -19.12 -24.09
C ALA A 141 5.83 -19.87 -24.88
N GLY A 142 6.64 -20.66 -24.20
CA GLY A 142 7.70 -21.47 -24.83
C GLY A 142 9.10 -21.06 -24.45
N THR A 143 10.08 -21.73 -25.01
CA THR A 143 11.51 -21.54 -24.74
C THR A 143 12.23 -20.73 -25.83
N ALA A 144 11.61 -20.57 -27.00
CA ALA A 144 12.11 -19.80 -28.13
C ALA A 144 10.93 -19.14 -28.87
N PRO A 145 11.16 -17.98 -29.53
CA PRO A 145 10.14 -17.35 -30.36
C PRO A 145 9.87 -18.17 -31.62
N THR A 146 8.64 -18.13 -32.13
CA THR A 146 8.25 -18.65 -33.42
C THR A 146 8.38 -17.56 -34.50
N ASP A 147 8.47 -17.97 -35.79
CA ASP A 147 8.50 -17.03 -36.90
C ASP A 147 7.25 -16.13 -36.93
N ALA A 148 6.07 -16.70 -36.64
CA ALA A 148 4.83 -15.92 -36.56
C ALA A 148 4.89 -14.80 -35.47
N GLN A 149 5.54 -15.05 -34.34
CA GLN A 149 5.73 -14.08 -33.28
C GLN A 149 6.75 -12.99 -33.68
N LEU A 150 7.82 -13.37 -34.38
CA LEU A 150 8.80 -12.42 -34.90
C LEU A 150 8.19 -11.57 -36.02
N ASP A 151 7.38 -12.14 -36.90
CA ASP A 151 6.61 -11.40 -37.93
C ASP A 151 5.64 -10.40 -37.29
N ALA A 152 4.91 -10.81 -36.25
CA ALA A 152 4.02 -9.91 -35.53
C ALA A 152 4.79 -8.74 -34.89
N LEU A 153 5.95 -9.02 -34.27
CA LEU A 153 6.80 -7.97 -33.69
C LEU A 153 7.31 -7.00 -34.76
N LEU A 154 7.76 -7.52 -35.93
CA LEU A 154 8.23 -6.71 -37.04
C LEU A 154 7.11 -5.81 -37.62
N ARG A 155 5.89 -6.31 -37.71
CA ARG A 155 4.72 -5.49 -38.13
C ARG A 155 4.47 -4.36 -37.14
N VAL A 156 4.48 -4.63 -35.84
CA VAL A 156 4.32 -3.60 -34.82
C VAL A 156 5.44 -2.56 -34.91
N GLN A 157 6.70 -2.99 -35.06
CA GLN A 157 7.85 -2.09 -35.23
C GLN A 157 7.65 -1.15 -36.44
N ARG A 158 7.30 -1.68 -37.60
CA ARG A 158 7.13 -0.90 -38.83
C ARG A 158 5.95 0.05 -38.74
N ALA A 159 4.82 -0.39 -38.20
CA ALA A 159 3.63 0.42 -38.03
C ALA A 159 3.82 1.56 -37.03
N SER A 160 4.79 1.44 -36.12
CA SER A 160 5.14 2.48 -35.14
C SER A 160 6.23 3.45 -35.60
N ALA A 161 6.85 3.23 -36.76
CA ALA A 161 7.92 4.09 -37.28
C ALA A 161 7.60 5.61 -37.36
N PRO A 162 6.33 6.06 -37.56
CA PRO A 162 5.99 7.48 -37.58
C PRO A 162 6.07 8.18 -36.22
N ILE A 163 6.35 7.48 -35.13
CA ILE A 163 6.46 8.13 -33.80
C ILE A 163 7.72 9.00 -33.78
N GLU A 164 7.55 10.32 -33.75
CA GLU A 164 8.66 11.27 -33.67
C GLU A 164 9.47 11.09 -32.35
N HIS A 165 10.79 11.13 -32.49
CA HIS A 165 11.73 11.01 -31.40
C HIS A 165 11.90 12.32 -30.65
N THR A 166 11.00 12.66 -29.77
CA THR A 166 11.27 13.71 -28.77
C THR A 166 11.97 13.04 -27.56
N PRO A 167 13.23 13.41 -27.24
CA PRO A 167 13.90 12.81 -26.08
C PRO A 167 13.08 13.06 -24.82
N ARG A 168 12.66 11.98 -24.18
CA ARG A 168 11.82 12.02 -22.99
C ARG A 168 12.56 12.70 -21.84
N ARG A 169 12.10 13.85 -21.44
CA ARG A 169 12.34 14.37 -20.10
C ARG A 169 11.33 13.70 -19.17
N TRP A 170 11.73 12.62 -18.50
CA TRP A 170 10.86 11.89 -17.55
C TRP A 170 10.24 12.80 -16.47
N PHE A 171 10.89 13.94 -16.15
CA PHE A 171 10.35 14.98 -15.27
C PHE A 171 9.18 15.78 -15.87
N ALA A 172 8.93 15.69 -17.16
CA ALA A 172 7.85 16.41 -17.81
C ALA A 172 6.52 15.64 -17.81
N ASP A 173 6.49 14.41 -17.26
CA ASP A 173 5.25 13.64 -17.12
C ASP A 173 4.48 14.08 -15.86
N PRO A 174 3.38 14.85 -15.99
CA PRO A 174 2.63 15.37 -14.84
C PRO A 174 1.97 14.25 -14.03
N PHE A 175 1.67 13.10 -14.64
CA PHE A 175 1.16 11.94 -13.93
C PHE A 175 2.20 11.37 -12.97
N LEU A 176 3.47 11.31 -13.37
CA LEU A 176 4.55 10.77 -12.53
C LEU A 176 4.65 11.52 -11.19
N TRP A 177 4.59 12.86 -11.24
CA TRP A 177 4.66 13.67 -10.01
C TRP A 177 3.45 13.49 -9.11
N LYS A 178 2.25 13.43 -9.70
CA LYS A 178 1.02 13.15 -8.94
C LYS A 178 1.09 11.78 -8.27
N ALA A 179 1.50 10.76 -9.01
CA ALA A 179 1.65 9.39 -8.50
C ALA A 179 2.70 9.32 -7.38
N LEU A 180 3.90 9.90 -7.58
CA LEU A 180 4.96 9.92 -6.57
C LEU A 180 4.55 10.64 -5.29
N LEU A 181 3.81 11.74 -5.40
CA LEU A 181 3.31 12.47 -4.23
C LEU A 181 2.30 11.62 -3.45
N ILE A 182 1.33 11.02 -4.15
CA ILE A 182 0.32 10.15 -3.52
C ILE A 182 0.99 8.94 -2.87
N GLU A 183 1.84 8.22 -3.60
CA GLU A 183 2.56 7.06 -3.07
C GLU A 183 3.45 7.45 -1.89
N GLY A 184 4.16 8.58 -1.97
CA GLY A 184 4.98 9.08 -0.88
C GLY A 184 4.19 9.31 0.42
N VAL A 185 3.01 9.93 0.33
CA VAL A 185 2.12 10.14 1.48
C VAL A 185 1.60 8.81 2.02
N VAL A 186 1.11 7.92 1.14
CA VAL A 186 0.55 6.63 1.51
C VAL A 186 1.59 5.73 2.19
N TRP A 187 2.80 5.65 1.65
CA TRP A 187 3.89 4.88 2.26
C TRP A 187 4.42 5.50 3.55
N ALA A 188 4.43 6.84 3.67
CA ALA A 188 4.77 7.52 4.93
C ALA A 188 3.77 7.19 6.03
N MET A 189 2.47 7.17 5.71
CA MET A 189 1.42 6.76 6.66
C MET A 189 1.57 5.30 7.11
N LEU A 190 1.89 4.39 6.19
CA LEU A 190 2.17 2.99 6.57
C LEU A 190 3.42 2.89 7.45
N GLY A 191 4.48 3.65 7.14
CA GLY A 191 5.69 3.71 7.96
C GLY A 191 5.40 4.19 9.38
N TYR A 192 4.57 5.22 9.54
CA TYR A 192 4.10 5.69 10.83
C TYR A 192 3.28 4.60 11.56
N ALA A 193 2.34 3.93 10.87
CA ALA A 193 1.54 2.86 11.45
C ALA A 193 2.40 1.70 11.98
N ILE A 194 3.46 1.33 11.25
CA ILE A 194 4.41 0.29 11.70
C ILE A 194 5.16 0.74 12.97
N GLY A 195 5.57 2.01 13.01
CA GLY A 195 6.21 2.60 14.20
C GLY A 195 5.27 2.58 15.41
N ALA A 196 4.05 3.09 15.25
CA ALA A 196 3.03 3.11 16.29
C ALA A 196 2.67 1.70 16.79
N PHE A 197 2.51 0.74 15.88
CA PHE A 197 2.27 -0.65 16.24
C PHE A 197 3.43 -1.26 17.04
N ALA A 198 4.68 -0.98 16.64
CA ALA A 198 5.86 -1.45 17.36
C ALA A 198 5.92 -0.86 18.78
N GLU A 199 5.57 0.40 18.94
CA GLU A 199 5.50 1.08 20.24
C GLU A 199 4.47 0.43 21.16
N VAL A 200 3.24 0.21 20.67
CA VAL A 200 2.18 -0.49 21.43
C VAL A 200 2.60 -1.90 21.82
N VAL A 201 3.26 -2.65 20.93
CA VAL A 201 3.72 -4.02 21.21
C VAL A 201 4.87 -4.05 22.24
N ILE A 202 5.76 -3.04 22.19
CA ILE A 202 6.93 -2.99 23.10
C ILE A 202 6.53 -2.50 24.47
N HIS A 203 5.74 -1.43 24.57
CA HIS A 203 5.43 -0.77 25.84
C HIS A 203 4.20 -1.33 26.55
N ARG A 204 3.26 -1.98 25.83
CA ARG A 204 2.06 -2.68 26.36
C ARG A 204 1.29 -1.94 27.47
N GLU A 205 1.43 -0.65 27.61
CA GLU A 205 0.74 0.13 28.63
C GLU A 205 -0.62 0.58 28.10
N ASP A 206 -1.68 -0.07 28.56
CA ASP A 206 -3.04 0.35 28.23
C ASP A 206 -3.51 1.39 29.23
N VAL A 207 -3.47 2.64 28.82
CA VAL A 207 -3.85 3.78 29.67
C VAL A 207 -5.36 4.08 29.60
N HIS A 208 -6.11 3.45 28.73
CA HIS A 208 -7.53 3.75 28.55
C HIS A 208 -8.40 2.85 29.43
N VAL A 209 -9.42 3.44 30.06
CA VAL A 209 -10.40 2.70 30.89
C VAL A 209 -11.15 1.67 30.05
N HIS A 210 -11.48 2.05 28.81
CA HIS A 210 -12.16 1.18 27.84
C HIS A 210 -11.42 1.14 26.51
N PRO A 211 -10.36 0.33 26.38
CA PRO A 211 -9.57 0.26 25.14
C PRO A 211 -10.40 -0.14 23.91
N GLY A 212 -11.42 -0.95 24.08
CA GLY A 212 -12.35 -1.32 23.00
C GLY A 212 -13.10 -0.12 22.39
N GLN A 213 -13.40 0.93 23.19
CA GLN A 213 -14.02 2.15 22.68
C GLN A 213 -13.05 2.98 21.84
N VAL A 214 -11.78 3.06 22.26
CA VAL A 214 -10.72 3.73 21.49
C VAL A 214 -10.50 3.03 20.15
N ILE A 215 -10.44 1.70 20.16
CA ILE A 215 -10.33 0.88 18.94
C ILE A 215 -11.53 1.12 18.03
N ALA A 216 -12.75 1.04 18.54
CA ALA A 216 -13.96 1.25 17.75
C ALA A 216 -14.00 2.66 17.12
N THR A 217 -13.69 3.69 17.91
CA THR A 217 -13.63 5.08 17.45
C THR A 217 -12.53 5.25 16.38
N GLY A 218 -11.35 4.69 16.62
CA GLY A 218 -10.24 4.70 15.67
C GLY A 218 -10.59 4.02 14.35
N LEU A 219 -11.31 2.90 14.37
CA LEU A 219 -11.78 2.22 13.17
C LEU A 219 -12.80 3.03 12.36
N VAL A 220 -13.71 3.75 13.05
CA VAL A 220 -14.64 4.67 12.37
C VAL A 220 -13.88 5.80 11.69
N VAL A 221 -12.92 6.42 12.38
CA VAL A 221 -12.05 7.46 11.83
C VAL A 221 -11.24 6.93 10.66
N ALA A 222 -10.65 5.72 10.79
CA ALA A 222 -9.90 5.05 9.73
C ALA A 222 -10.74 4.84 8.47
N THR A 223 -11.99 4.39 8.64
CA THR A 223 -12.93 4.16 7.52
C THR A 223 -13.25 5.47 6.80
N GLY A 224 -13.56 6.53 7.54
CA GLY A 224 -13.79 7.85 6.97
C GLY A 224 -12.56 8.41 6.23
N ALA A 225 -11.39 8.29 6.84
CA ALA A 225 -10.11 8.70 6.23
C ALA A 225 -9.79 7.88 4.97
N LEU A 226 -10.01 6.56 4.99
CA LEU A 226 -9.81 5.70 3.82
C LEU A 226 -10.68 6.15 2.64
N LEU A 227 -11.97 6.34 2.88
CA LEU A 227 -12.90 6.78 1.83
C LEU A 227 -12.51 8.17 1.29
N ALA A 228 -12.14 9.10 2.16
CA ALA A 228 -11.71 10.44 1.77
C ALA A 228 -10.41 10.41 0.94
N LEU A 229 -9.38 9.65 1.39
CA LEU A 229 -8.09 9.58 0.71
C LEU A 229 -8.17 8.81 -0.62
N VAL A 230 -8.91 7.71 -0.67
CA VAL A 230 -9.16 6.98 -1.93
C VAL A 230 -9.96 7.85 -2.90
N GLY A 231 -10.98 8.55 -2.42
CA GLY A 231 -11.75 9.51 -3.22
C GLY A 231 -10.90 10.66 -3.75
N ALA A 232 -10.04 11.25 -2.91
CA ALA A 232 -9.09 12.29 -3.32
C ALA A 232 -8.08 11.77 -4.35
N THR A 233 -7.52 10.56 -4.14
CA THR A 233 -6.62 9.90 -5.09
C THR A 233 -7.31 9.70 -6.44
N TRP A 234 -8.55 9.22 -6.44
CA TRP A 234 -9.35 9.08 -7.64
C TRP A 234 -9.56 10.42 -8.37
N LEU A 235 -9.92 11.48 -7.64
CA LEU A 235 -10.14 12.82 -8.24
C LEU A 235 -8.85 13.38 -8.85
N VAL A 236 -7.70 13.21 -8.18
CA VAL A 236 -6.41 13.73 -8.66
C VAL A 236 -5.90 12.96 -9.89
N LEU A 237 -6.16 11.66 -9.95
CA LEU A 237 -5.67 10.77 -11.02
C LEU A 237 -6.69 10.53 -12.13
N ARG A 238 -7.93 11.02 -11.99
CA ARG A 238 -8.94 10.87 -13.03
C ARG A 238 -8.45 11.48 -14.34
N GLY A 239 -8.75 10.82 -15.46
CA GLY A 239 -8.31 11.23 -16.78
C GLY A 239 -6.98 10.61 -17.23
N SER A 240 -6.31 9.81 -16.38
CA SER A 240 -5.14 9.04 -16.76
C SER A 240 -5.48 7.57 -16.96
N SER A 241 -4.95 6.97 -18.01
CA SER A 241 -5.05 5.51 -18.27
C SER A 241 -4.31 4.68 -17.21
N ARG A 242 -3.37 5.29 -16.46
CA ARG A 242 -2.52 4.66 -15.43
C ARG A 242 -3.06 4.81 -14.01
N GLY A 243 -4.07 5.67 -13.81
CA GLY A 243 -4.55 6.08 -12.49
C GLY A 243 -5.06 4.94 -11.61
N HIS A 244 -5.71 3.95 -12.22
CA HIS A 244 -6.31 2.82 -11.49
C HIS A 244 -5.29 1.97 -10.72
N ARG A 245 -4.04 1.86 -11.18
CA ARG A 245 -2.99 1.09 -10.48
C ARG A 245 -2.56 1.77 -9.19
N VAL A 246 -2.31 3.09 -9.26
CA VAL A 246 -1.98 3.88 -8.07
C VAL A 246 -3.14 3.89 -7.09
N LEU A 247 -4.38 3.95 -7.60
CA LEU A 247 -5.58 3.89 -6.77
C LEU A 247 -5.71 2.58 -6.00
N ILE A 248 -5.49 1.42 -6.66
CA ILE A 248 -5.52 0.11 -6.01
C ILE A 248 -4.42 0.00 -4.97
N GLU A 249 -3.18 0.36 -5.33
CA GLU A 249 -2.03 0.28 -4.43
C GLU A 249 -2.28 1.17 -3.20
N SER A 250 -2.70 2.42 -3.40
CA SER A 250 -3.05 3.33 -2.32
C SER A 250 -4.16 2.77 -1.43
N ALA A 251 -5.23 2.24 -2.01
CA ALA A 251 -6.34 1.67 -1.24
C ALA A 251 -5.89 0.49 -0.36
N VAL A 252 -5.06 -0.41 -0.89
CA VAL A 252 -4.54 -1.56 -0.14
C VAL A 252 -3.60 -1.11 0.99
N VAL A 253 -2.66 -0.22 0.69
CA VAL A 253 -1.68 0.26 1.69
C VAL A 253 -2.37 1.06 2.78
N LEU A 254 -3.33 1.92 2.44
CA LEU A 254 -4.13 2.69 3.41
C LEU A 254 -5.03 1.79 4.25
N ALA A 255 -5.64 0.75 3.67
CA ALA A 255 -6.46 -0.20 4.42
C ALA A 255 -5.64 -0.96 5.49
N LEU A 256 -4.34 -1.14 5.29
CA LEU A 256 -3.44 -1.75 6.27
C LEU A 256 -2.93 -0.74 7.32
N GLY A 257 -2.60 0.48 6.89
CA GLY A 257 -1.98 1.49 7.75
C GLY A 257 -2.97 2.31 8.58
N LEU A 258 -4.08 2.75 7.98
CA LEU A 258 -5.02 3.66 8.63
C LEU A 258 -5.65 3.14 9.93
N PRO A 259 -6.04 1.86 10.06
CA PRO A 259 -6.59 1.37 11.33
C PRO A 259 -5.64 1.61 12.50
N VAL A 260 -4.37 1.21 12.36
CA VAL A 260 -3.36 1.38 13.42
C VAL A 260 -3.09 2.86 13.68
N THR A 261 -2.85 3.64 12.61
CA THR A 261 -2.61 5.08 12.73
C THR A 261 -3.77 5.80 13.41
N SER A 262 -5.01 5.50 13.02
CA SER A 262 -6.18 6.19 13.55
C SER A 262 -6.45 5.83 15.01
N ILE A 263 -6.28 4.58 15.41
CA ILE A 263 -6.40 4.17 16.82
C ILE A 263 -5.38 4.92 17.67
N GLN A 264 -4.12 4.97 17.24
CA GLN A 264 -3.07 5.69 17.95
C GLN A 264 -3.38 7.18 18.03
N VAL A 265 -3.69 7.84 16.91
CA VAL A 265 -4.01 9.28 16.86
C VAL A 265 -5.23 9.61 17.71
N VAL A 266 -6.27 8.76 17.71
CA VAL A 266 -7.45 8.93 18.56
C VAL A 266 -7.05 8.88 20.04
N GLY A 267 -6.28 7.88 20.44
CA GLY A 267 -5.81 7.75 21.83
C GLY A 267 -4.95 8.92 22.27
N ASP A 268 -3.95 9.30 21.47
CA ASP A 268 -3.02 10.38 21.78
C ASP A 268 -3.71 11.74 21.83
N THR A 269 -4.53 12.07 20.83
CA THR A 269 -5.26 13.35 20.82
C THR A 269 -6.34 13.41 21.89
N ASN A 270 -6.98 12.29 22.24
CA ASN A 270 -7.92 12.21 23.33
C ASN A 270 -7.27 12.60 24.67
N ARG A 271 -6.00 12.20 24.88
CA ARG A 271 -5.21 12.55 26.08
C ARG A 271 -4.64 13.96 26.01
N ALA A 272 -3.94 14.27 24.92
CA ALA A 272 -3.20 15.52 24.77
C ALA A 272 -4.10 16.77 24.77
N LEU A 273 -5.34 16.64 24.29
CA LEU A 273 -6.31 17.73 24.24
C LEU A 273 -7.35 17.68 25.37
N ASP A 274 -7.14 16.81 26.38
CA ASP A 274 -8.05 16.68 27.51
C ASP A 274 -7.80 17.76 28.56
N ASP A 275 -8.70 18.73 28.61
CA ASP A 275 -8.76 19.82 29.60
C ASP A 275 -9.76 19.53 30.74
N GLY A 276 -10.36 18.33 30.75
CA GLY A 276 -11.32 17.91 31.75
C GLY A 276 -10.71 17.74 33.15
N ALA A 277 -11.50 18.03 34.17
CA ALA A 277 -11.09 17.81 35.56
C ALA A 277 -10.88 16.32 35.85
N ALA A 278 -9.75 15.98 36.44
CA ALA A 278 -9.50 14.63 36.92
C ALA A 278 -10.41 14.28 38.10
N VAL A 279 -10.86 13.03 38.12
CA VAL A 279 -11.69 12.48 39.20
C VAL A 279 -10.92 11.37 39.88
N THR A 280 -10.74 11.47 41.19
CA THR A 280 -10.12 10.43 42.00
C THR A 280 -11.18 9.49 42.55
N ALA A 281 -10.97 8.19 42.41
CA ALA A 281 -11.83 7.12 42.93
C ALA A 281 -10.94 6.08 43.60
N THR A 282 -11.55 5.35 44.58
CA THR A 282 -10.90 4.24 45.25
C THR A 282 -11.66 2.97 44.88
N ALA A 283 -10.96 1.92 44.45
CA ALA A 283 -11.52 0.62 44.12
C ALA A 283 -10.98 -0.48 45.06
N MET A 284 -11.84 -1.40 45.48
CA MET A 284 -11.41 -2.61 46.18
C MET A 284 -10.86 -3.64 45.20
N ILE A 285 -9.86 -4.36 45.63
CA ILE A 285 -9.17 -5.38 44.83
C ILE A 285 -9.57 -6.77 45.37
N ASP A 286 -10.06 -7.60 44.45
CA ASP A 286 -10.25 -9.02 44.74
C ASP A 286 -8.93 -9.77 44.76
N HIS A 287 -8.19 -9.75 43.66
CA HIS A 287 -6.86 -10.35 43.56
C HIS A 287 -6.03 -9.80 42.40
N CYS A 288 -4.72 -10.07 42.47
CA CYS A 288 -3.77 -9.86 41.36
C CYS A 288 -3.55 -11.17 40.61
N GLU A 289 -3.92 -11.23 39.34
CA GLU A 289 -3.71 -12.39 38.46
C GLU A 289 -2.45 -12.18 37.62
N VAL A 290 -1.57 -13.18 37.57
CA VAL A 290 -0.39 -13.18 36.71
C VAL A 290 -0.60 -14.17 35.58
N ARG A 291 -0.61 -13.70 34.34
CA ARG A 291 -0.76 -14.53 33.14
C ARG A 291 0.57 -14.74 32.45
N GLU A 292 0.99 -16.02 32.31
CA GLU A 292 2.20 -16.40 31.56
C GLU A 292 1.86 -16.54 30.05
N HIS A 293 2.55 -15.80 29.21
CA HIS A 293 2.47 -15.92 27.76
C HIS A 293 3.72 -16.61 27.22
N ARG A 294 3.56 -17.70 26.50
CA ARG A 294 4.66 -18.46 25.88
C ARG A 294 4.78 -18.11 24.41
N GLY A 295 5.89 -17.50 24.03
CA GLY A 295 6.23 -17.24 22.64
C GLY A 295 6.68 -18.49 21.89
N LYS A 296 6.61 -18.46 20.53
CA LYS A 296 6.98 -19.58 19.66
C LYS A 296 8.41 -20.13 19.83
N ARG A 297 9.32 -19.37 20.45
CA ARG A 297 10.72 -19.78 20.72
C ARG A 297 10.99 -20.09 22.20
N GLY A 298 9.94 -20.36 22.98
CA GLY A 298 10.08 -20.64 24.40
C GLY A 298 10.31 -19.42 25.29
N SER A 299 10.28 -18.20 24.73
CA SER A 299 10.30 -16.97 25.52
C SER A 299 9.03 -16.86 26.35
N LYS A 300 9.19 -16.50 27.64
CA LYS A 300 8.10 -16.24 28.54
C LYS A 300 7.93 -14.74 28.75
N SER A 301 6.72 -14.25 28.68
CA SER A 301 6.35 -12.91 29.12
C SER A 301 5.18 -12.99 30.09
N TYR A 302 5.05 -12.02 30.96
CA TYR A 302 4.03 -12.00 31.99
C TYR A 302 3.22 -10.71 31.84
N SER A 303 1.88 -10.82 31.96
CA SER A 303 0.98 -9.68 32.16
C SER A 303 0.34 -9.79 33.55
N TYR A 304 0.07 -8.64 34.16
CA TYR A 304 -0.43 -8.52 35.52
C TYR A 304 -1.77 -7.83 35.48
N HIS A 305 -2.81 -8.48 36.02
CA HIS A 305 -4.18 -8.02 35.97
C HIS A 305 -4.74 -7.87 37.39
N LEU A 306 -5.22 -6.69 37.71
CA LEU A 306 -5.98 -6.44 38.95
C LEU A 306 -7.45 -6.70 38.69
N TRP A 307 -8.05 -7.59 39.47
CA TRP A 307 -9.48 -7.81 39.50
C TRP A 307 -10.12 -6.91 40.56
N LEU A 308 -11.09 -6.12 40.12
CA LEU A 308 -11.80 -5.19 40.99
C LEU A 308 -13.02 -5.89 41.65
N ASP A 309 -13.11 -5.81 42.99
CA ASP A 309 -14.25 -6.31 43.77
C ASP A 309 -15.26 -5.17 43.93
N GLY A 310 -16.41 -5.37 43.27
CA GLY A 310 -17.47 -4.38 43.29
C GLY A 310 -17.14 -3.13 42.44
N ARG A 311 -18.16 -2.33 42.16
CA ARG A 311 -18.03 -1.10 41.38
C ARG A 311 -18.10 0.13 42.27
N PRO A 312 -17.00 0.62 42.80
CA PRO A 312 -16.99 1.99 43.30
C PRO A 312 -16.75 2.88 42.10
N ALA A 313 -17.77 3.29 41.42
CA ALA A 313 -17.63 4.32 40.44
C ALA A 313 -18.05 5.64 41.08
N PRO A 314 -17.29 6.72 40.83
CA PRO A 314 -18.01 7.98 40.68
C PRO A 314 -19.01 7.74 39.54
N ASP A 315 -20.26 8.14 39.69
CA ASP A 315 -21.42 7.88 38.77
C ASP A 315 -21.12 8.21 37.27
N ARG A 316 -19.95 8.73 36.97
CA ARG A 316 -19.50 9.19 35.64
C ARG A 316 -18.72 8.17 34.80
N PHE A 317 -18.11 7.17 35.45
CA PHE A 317 -17.22 6.22 34.69
C PHE A 317 -17.56 4.78 35.10
N SER A 318 -17.89 3.93 34.14
CA SER A 318 -17.96 2.49 34.38
C SER A 318 -16.56 1.92 34.39
N LEU A 319 -16.08 1.38 35.50
CA LEU A 319 -14.77 0.69 35.52
C LEU A 319 -14.89 -0.72 34.92
N PRO A 320 -13.84 -1.19 34.21
CA PRO A 320 -13.78 -2.58 33.77
C PRO A 320 -13.62 -3.53 34.97
N ALA A 321 -13.98 -4.79 34.81
CA ALA A 321 -13.80 -5.78 35.87
C ALA A 321 -12.33 -6.08 36.18
N GLN A 322 -11.44 -5.85 35.21
CA GLN A 322 -10.00 -6.03 35.36
C GLN A 322 -9.22 -4.88 34.72
N ILE A 323 -8.04 -4.56 35.27
CA ILE A 323 -7.13 -3.53 34.78
C ILE A 323 -5.75 -4.18 34.61
N GLU A 324 -5.12 -4.05 33.43
CA GLU A 324 -3.74 -4.45 33.25
C GLU A 324 -2.81 -3.37 33.85
N VAL A 325 -1.86 -3.78 34.66
CA VAL A 325 -0.97 -2.87 35.40
C VAL A 325 0.46 -3.42 35.41
N VAL A 326 1.41 -2.58 35.84
CA VAL A 326 2.79 -3.04 36.07
C VAL A 326 2.85 -3.98 37.28
N ARG A 327 3.87 -4.85 37.31
CA ARG A 327 4.06 -5.89 38.33
C ARG A 327 4.02 -5.35 39.75
N GLU A 328 4.78 -4.30 39.99
CA GLU A 328 4.95 -3.68 41.31
C GLU A 328 3.62 -3.18 41.86
N LEU A 329 2.82 -2.53 41.01
CA LEU A 329 1.51 -2.00 41.37
C LEU A 329 0.49 -3.13 41.63
N CYS A 330 0.55 -4.22 40.82
CA CYS A 330 -0.31 -5.37 41.04
C CYS A 330 -0.14 -5.97 42.44
N HIS A 331 1.10 -6.24 42.84
CA HIS A 331 1.37 -6.80 44.17
C HIS A 331 1.09 -5.81 45.31
N ALA A 332 1.38 -4.52 45.11
CA ALA A 332 1.07 -3.49 46.11
C ALA A 332 -0.43 -3.34 46.36
N ALA A 333 -1.23 -3.35 45.28
CA ALA A 333 -2.68 -3.24 45.35
C ALA A 333 -3.32 -4.49 45.95
N ASP A 334 -2.84 -5.68 45.63
CA ASP A 334 -3.32 -6.94 46.20
C ASP A 334 -3.05 -7.01 47.71
N ALA A 335 -1.87 -6.58 48.15
CA ALA A 335 -1.51 -6.51 49.57
C ALA A 335 -2.37 -5.49 50.35
N ALA A 336 -2.67 -4.35 49.72
CA ALA A 336 -3.51 -3.30 50.34
C ALA A 336 -5.00 -3.57 50.21
N ARG A 337 -5.43 -4.49 49.32
CA ARG A 337 -6.82 -4.74 48.92
C ARG A 337 -7.53 -3.49 48.40
N LEU A 338 -6.77 -2.48 47.99
CA LEU A 338 -7.28 -1.18 47.59
C LEU A 338 -6.38 -0.54 46.58
N ILE A 339 -6.96 0.16 45.61
CA ILE A 339 -6.24 0.99 44.62
C ILE A 339 -6.93 2.36 44.50
N GLU A 340 -6.13 3.41 44.47
CA GLU A 340 -6.58 4.75 44.11
C GLU A 340 -6.40 4.98 42.62
N LEU A 341 -7.45 5.44 41.94
CA LEU A 341 -7.53 5.66 40.51
C LEU A 341 -7.78 7.15 40.27
N THR A 342 -6.92 7.83 39.54
CA THR A 342 -7.19 9.17 39.03
C THR A 342 -7.52 9.05 37.54
N ILE A 343 -8.76 9.37 37.19
CA ILE A 343 -9.32 9.20 35.84
C ILE A 343 -9.67 10.56 35.26
N LYS A 344 -9.30 10.76 34.00
CA LYS A 344 -9.72 11.90 33.19
C LYS A 344 -10.76 11.50 32.16
N PRO A 345 -11.69 12.40 31.78
CA PRO A 345 -12.79 12.07 30.88
C PRO A 345 -12.34 11.84 29.44
N GLY A 346 -11.21 12.42 29.03
CA GLY A 346 -10.77 12.44 27.65
C GLY A 346 -11.51 13.46 26.79
N ARG A 347 -10.85 14.07 25.83
CA ARG A 347 -11.42 15.09 24.93
C ARG A 347 -12.64 14.59 24.17
N TRP A 348 -12.65 13.32 23.80
CA TRP A 348 -13.72 12.69 23.00
C TRP A 348 -14.63 11.78 23.84
N GLY A 349 -14.60 11.94 25.17
CA GLY A 349 -15.37 11.11 26.08
C GLY A 349 -14.84 9.68 26.21
N LEU A 350 -13.56 9.47 25.92
CA LEU A 350 -12.85 8.20 26.08
C LEU A 350 -12.00 8.28 27.35
N PRO A 351 -12.50 7.82 28.52
CA PRO A 351 -11.83 7.99 29.78
C PRO A 351 -10.50 7.26 29.84
N TRP A 352 -9.52 7.84 30.55
CA TRP A 352 -8.17 7.29 30.66
C TRP A 352 -7.62 7.47 32.06
N TYR A 353 -6.72 6.54 32.46
CA TYR A 353 -6.04 6.59 33.75
C TYR A 353 -4.90 7.58 33.69
N GLN A 354 -4.96 8.65 34.47
CA GLN A 354 -3.88 9.58 34.64
C GLN A 354 -2.86 9.07 35.67
N ARG A 355 -3.36 8.45 36.77
CA ARG A 355 -2.54 7.93 37.85
C ARG A 355 -3.23 6.72 38.50
N LEU A 356 -2.43 5.73 38.87
CA LEU A 356 -2.83 4.58 39.68
C LEU A 356 -1.89 4.51 40.89
N ALA A 357 -2.42 4.33 42.10
CA ALA A 357 -1.60 4.27 43.30
C ALA A 357 -2.12 3.22 44.30
N ALA A 358 -1.21 2.46 44.90
CA ALA A 358 -1.51 1.52 45.98
C ALA A 358 -0.30 1.30 46.86
N ASN A 359 -0.48 1.35 48.19
CA ASN A 359 0.54 1.05 49.19
C ASN A 359 1.91 1.71 48.92
N GLY A 360 1.91 2.98 48.54
CA GLY A 360 3.13 3.75 48.27
C GLY A 360 3.74 3.53 46.87
N VAL A 361 3.23 2.60 46.07
CA VAL A 361 3.59 2.43 44.67
C VAL A 361 2.66 3.26 43.79
N THR A 362 3.22 4.04 42.90
CA THR A 362 2.47 4.92 41.98
C THR A 362 2.90 4.64 40.56
N TRP A 363 1.92 4.57 39.68
CA TRP A 363 2.09 4.59 38.23
C TRP A 363 1.39 5.83 37.66
N GLU A 364 2.05 6.50 36.73
CA GLU A 364 1.48 7.66 36.03
C GLU A 364 1.54 7.41 34.52
N ALA A 365 0.48 7.81 33.82
CA ALA A 365 0.44 7.69 32.38
C ALA A 365 1.54 8.55 31.71
N PRO A 366 2.22 8.05 30.70
CA PRO A 366 3.17 8.85 29.94
C PRO A 366 2.48 10.07 29.32
N THR A 367 3.08 11.24 29.50
CA THR A 367 2.59 12.54 28.98
C THR A 367 2.91 12.72 27.51
#